data_06069de705e6f50a3a993d3ccb0fe71d
#
_entry.id   06069de705e6f50a3a993d3ccb0fe71d
#
_cell.length_a   1.000
_cell.length_b   1.000
_cell.length_c   1.000
_cell.angle_alpha   90.00
_cell.angle_beta   90.00
_cell.angle_gamma   90.00
#
_symmetry.space_group_name_H-M   'P 1'
#
loop_
_entity.id
_entity.type
_entity.pdbx_description
1 polymer ?
#
loop_
_entity_poly.entity_id
_entity_poly.type
_entity_poly.pdbx_seq_one_letter_code
_entity_poly.pdbx_strand_id
1 'polypeptide(L)'
;MMFCLIRTEPEASKHAGISFILIPMDTPGIEIRPLVDMTLKAGFNEVFFDDVTVPESNLVAKRGEGWSVANSVLGHERGSLANPNATMNRLNTLISLMKEETIDGRRLIDIPSYRDRLMKVQGKVMAVQAHSLRLLSAKINPDQNVKLGGMIQKLVGTELRHELEGLAIDIMGELGTLYEDDPNVRDGGSWQFTYMYFLGLIIGGGTNQIQKNIISERGLGMPREPKVTVEV
;
A
#
# COMPACT_ATOMS: atom_id res chain seq x y z
N MET A 1 -14.08 11.43 12.48
CA MET A 1 -14.65 11.94 11.21
C MET A 1 -14.18 11.05 10.08
N MET A 2 -15.08 10.69 9.18
CA MET A 2 -14.75 9.96 7.95
C MET A 2 -15.05 10.83 6.72
N PHE A 3 -14.43 10.56 5.59
CA PHE A 3 -14.90 11.02 4.30
C PHE A 3 -15.64 9.89 3.58
N CYS A 4 -16.70 10.24 2.88
CA CYS A 4 -17.54 9.29 2.18
C CYS A 4 -17.81 9.75 0.75
N LEU A 5 -17.72 8.83 -0.19
CA LEU A 5 -18.16 9.02 -1.57
C LEU A 5 -19.62 8.56 -1.66
N ILE A 6 -20.52 9.46 -1.96
CA ILE A 6 -21.94 9.20 -2.05
C ILE A 6 -22.48 9.55 -3.43
N ARG A 7 -23.49 8.83 -3.91
CA ARG A 7 -24.17 9.15 -5.16
C ARG A 7 -25.30 10.13 -4.87
N THR A 8 -25.09 11.38 -5.24
CA THR A 8 -26.08 12.46 -5.08
C THR A 8 -26.86 12.76 -6.34
N GLU A 9 -26.36 12.35 -7.51
CA GLU A 9 -27.00 12.54 -8.81
C GLU A 9 -27.21 11.17 -9.48
N PRO A 10 -28.32 10.46 -9.21
CA PRO A 10 -28.56 9.11 -9.72
C PRO A 10 -28.54 9.00 -11.24
N GLU A 11 -29.08 10.02 -11.93
CA GLU A 11 -29.19 10.06 -13.39
C GLU A 11 -27.90 10.49 -14.09
N ALA A 12 -26.90 11.02 -13.35
CA ALA A 12 -25.64 11.43 -13.94
C ALA A 12 -24.75 10.24 -14.30
N SER A 13 -23.93 10.42 -15.36
CA SER A 13 -23.03 9.37 -15.82
C SER A 13 -21.96 9.06 -14.78
N LYS A 14 -21.76 7.76 -14.46
CA LYS A 14 -20.67 7.22 -13.63
C LYS A 14 -20.19 8.19 -12.52
N HIS A 15 -19.05 8.84 -12.72
CA HIS A 15 -18.36 9.64 -11.72
C HIS A 15 -18.97 11.04 -11.52
N ALA A 16 -19.69 11.57 -12.51
CA ALA A 16 -20.33 12.88 -12.41
C ALA A 16 -21.49 12.93 -11.39
N GLY A 17 -21.99 11.76 -10.96
CA GLY A 17 -23.02 11.67 -9.93
C GLY A 17 -22.50 11.46 -8.52
N ILE A 18 -21.19 11.52 -8.30
CA ILE A 18 -20.55 11.25 -7.01
C ILE A 18 -20.14 12.55 -6.34
N SER A 19 -20.55 12.72 -5.09
CA SER A 19 -20.12 13.79 -4.20
C SER A 19 -19.20 13.27 -3.10
N PHE A 20 -18.43 14.14 -2.49
CA PHE A 20 -17.52 13.85 -1.39
C PHE A 20 -18.01 14.59 -0.15
N ILE A 21 -18.31 13.85 0.92
CA ILE A 21 -18.86 14.43 2.14
C ILE A 21 -18.06 14.00 3.36
N LEU A 22 -17.94 14.91 4.33
CA LEU A 22 -17.33 14.63 5.64
C LEU A 22 -18.42 14.28 6.64
N ILE A 23 -18.28 13.14 7.31
CA ILE A 23 -19.28 12.63 8.27
C ILE A 23 -18.60 12.46 9.62
N PRO A 24 -19.09 13.13 10.70
CA PRO A 24 -18.66 12.82 12.07
C PRO A 24 -19.04 11.36 12.39
N MET A 25 -18.10 10.61 12.99
CA MET A 25 -18.31 9.18 13.25
C MET A 25 -19.28 8.90 14.42
N ASP A 26 -19.59 9.92 15.20
CA ASP A 26 -20.56 9.94 16.30
C ASP A 26 -21.95 10.38 15.86
N THR A 27 -22.18 10.54 14.55
CA THR A 27 -23.52 10.88 14.01
C THR A 27 -24.50 9.75 14.31
N PRO A 28 -25.71 10.04 14.84
CA PRO A 28 -26.72 9.03 15.06
C PRO A 28 -27.05 8.22 13.78
N GLY A 29 -27.25 6.92 13.93
CA GLY A 29 -27.50 6.00 12.82
C GLY A 29 -26.24 5.38 12.23
N ILE A 30 -25.05 5.70 12.72
CA ILE A 30 -23.80 5.04 12.32
C ILE A 30 -23.48 3.91 13.30
N GLU A 31 -23.31 2.70 12.76
CA GLU A 31 -22.80 1.55 13.49
C GLU A 31 -21.46 1.14 12.88
N ILE A 32 -20.42 0.96 13.73
CA ILE A 32 -19.08 0.56 13.33
C ILE A 32 -18.81 -0.83 13.88
N ARG A 33 -18.50 -1.79 13.01
CA ARG A 33 -18.12 -3.15 13.36
C ARG A 33 -16.67 -3.41 12.96
N PRO A 34 -15.75 -3.59 13.93
CA PRO A 34 -14.36 -3.90 13.64
C PRO A 34 -14.21 -5.22 12.88
N LEU A 35 -13.35 -5.21 11.85
CA LEU A 35 -12.93 -6.40 11.11
C LEU A 35 -11.53 -6.80 11.56
N VAL A 36 -11.42 -8.01 12.07
CA VAL A 36 -10.11 -8.61 12.40
C VAL A 36 -9.53 -9.21 11.13
N ASP A 37 -8.36 -8.73 10.73
CA ASP A 37 -7.65 -9.22 9.55
C ASP A 37 -6.69 -10.39 9.91
N MET A 38 -5.93 -10.87 8.91
CA MET A 38 -5.00 -11.99 9.11
C MET A 38 -3.83 -11.68 10.05
N THR A 39 -3.61 -10.40 10.39
CA THR A 39 -2.64 -9.98 11.41
C THR A 39 -3.19 -10.02 12.83
N LEU A 40 -4.41 -10.50 13.00
CA LEU A 40 -5.17 -10.51 14.26
C LEU A 40 -5.46 -9.10 14.81
N LYS A 41 -5.35 -8.06 13.98
CA LYS A 41 -5.66 -6.68 14.35
C LYS A 41 -6.96 -6.22 13.68
N ALA A 42 -7.72 -5.39 14.39
CA ALA A 42 -8.91 -4.74 13.87
C ALA A 42 -8.56 -3.38 13.24
N GLY A 43 -7.79 -3.45 12.12
CA GLY A 43 -7.35 -2.26 11.38
C GLY A 43 -8.40 -1.70 10.43
N PHE A 44 -9.43 -2.48 10.12
CA PHE A 44 -10.53 -2.14 9.22
C PHE A 44 -11.86 -2.28 9.92
N ASN A 45 -12.89 -1.65 9.35
CA ASN A 45 -14.24 -1.69 9.91
C ASN A 45 -15.28 -1.83 8.81
N GLU A 46 -16.37 -2.51 9.10
CA GLU A 46 -17.64 -2.33 8.41
C GLU A 46 -18.35 -1.13 9.02
N VAL A 47 -18.93 -0.27 8.20
CA VAL A 47 -19.69 0.88 8.66
C VAL A 47 -21.09 0.80 8.06
N PHE A 48 -22.09 0.79 8.92
CA PHE A 48 -23.50 0.76 8.55
C PHE A 48 -24.12 2.13 8.77
N PHE A 49 -24.96 2.55 7.84
CA PHE A 49 -25.65 3.83 7.90
C PHE A 49 -27.15 3.54 7.88
N ASP A 50 -27.85 3.96 8.93
CA ASP A 50 -29.29 3.85 9.05
C ASP A 50 -29.87 5.25 9.27
N ASP A 51 -30.51 5.79 8.24
CA ASP A 51 -31.13 7.13 8.20
C ASP A 51 -30.23 8.26 8.69
N VAL A 52 -28.95 8.21 8.33
CA VAL A 52 -27.93 9.17 8.77
C VAL A 52 -28.12 10.51 8.07
N THR A 53 -28.29 11.57 8.84
CA THR A 53 -28.42 12.93 8.34
C THR A 53 -27.21 13.78 8.72
N VAL A 54 -26.63 14.47 7.73
CA VAL A 54 -25.50 15.39 7.92
C VAL A 54 -25.76 16.73 7.20
N PRO A 55 -25.24 17.85 7.71
CA PRO A 55 -25.38 19.15 7.07
C PRO A 55 -24.79 19.17 5.65
N GLU A 56 -25.45 19.85 4.72
CA GLU A 56 -24.95 20.05 3.36
C GLU A 56 -23.60 20.79 3.34
N SER A 57 -23.34 21.63 4.35
CA SER A 57 -22.04 22.31 4.52
C SER A 57 -20.85 21.37 4.72
N ASN A 58 -21.10 20.08 4.97
CA ASN A 58 -20.06 19.06 5.07
C ASN A 58 -19.62 18.53 3.71
N LEU A 59 -20.23 18.95 2.60
CA LEU A 59 -19.77 18.64 1.25
C LEU A 59 -18.42 19.31 0.99
N VAL A 60 -17.51 18.54 0.42
CA VAL A 60 -16.21 19.04 -0.08
C VAL A 60 -16.34 19.24 -1.58
N ALA A 61 -16.14 20.45 -2.05
CA ALA A 61 -16.44 20.90 -3.40
C ALA A 61 -17.97 20.90 -3.70
N LYS A 62 -18.35 20.99 -4.97
CA LYS A 62 -19.75 21.00 -5.37
C LYS A 62 -20.31 19.59 -5.51
N ARG A 63 -21.64 19.47 -5.48
CA ARG A 63 -22.33 18.21 -5.81
C ARG A 63 -21.87 17.70 -7.17
N GLY A 64 -21.60 16.41 -7.27
CA GLY A 64 -21.12 15.76 -8.47
C GLY A 64 -19.61 15.89 -8.74
N GLU A 65 -18.86 16.69 -7.97
CA GLU A 65 -17.41 16.86 -8.13
C GLU A 65 -16.57 15.95 -7.20
N GLY A 66 -17.19 15.09 -6.42
CA GLY A 66 -16.52 14.27 -5.41
C GLY A 66 -15.49 13.32 -5.98
N TRP A 67 -15.62 12.88 -7.22
CA TRP A 67 -14.64 12.01 -7.86
C TRP A 67 -13.29 12.71 -8.10
N SER A 68 -13.28 14.01 -8.42
CA SER A 68 -12.05 14.78 -8.56
C SER A 68 -11.32 14.94 -7.22
N VAL A 69 -12.08 15.20 -6.15
CA VAL A 69 -11.56 15.26 -4.77
C VAL A 69 -10.94 13.91 -4.36
N ALA A 70 -11.66 12.80 -4.59
CA ALA A 70 -11.16 11.45 -4.30
C ALA A 70 -9.87 11.14 -5.05
N ASN A 71 -9.76 11.49 -6.33
CA ASN A 71 -8.52 11.28 -7.10
C ASN A 71 -7.33 12.05 -6.54
N SER A 72 -7.55 13.26 -6.00
CA SER A 72 -6.50 14.02 -5.33
C SER A 72 -6.00 13.30 -4.07
N VAL A 73 -6.91 12.82 -3.22
CA VAL A 73 -6.58 12.05 -2.01
C VAL A 73 -5.81 10.77 -2.36
N LEU A 74 -6.33 9.97 -3.31
CA LEU A 74 -5.71 8.73 -3.76
C LEU A 74 -4.33 8.94 -4.41
N GLY A 75 -4.13 10.12 -5.01
CA GLY A 75 -2.82 10.52 -5.56
C GLY A 75 -1.75 10.65 -4.48
N HIS A 76 -2.11 11.20 -3.32
CA HIS A 76 -1.21 11.34 -2.16
C HIS A 76 -0.96 9.99 -1.47
N GLU A 77 -2.00 9.19 -1.31
CA GLU A 77 -1.91 7.85 -0.70
C GLU A 77 -0.88 6.96 -1.42
N ARG A 78 -0.94 6.89 -2.75
CA ARG A 78 0.02 6.09 -3.54
C ARG A 78 1.48 6.45 -3.27
N GLY A 79 1.77 7.71 -3.01
CA GLY A 79 3.11 8.18 -2.66
C GLY A 79 3.60 7.68 -1.30
N SER A 80 2.70 7.46 -0.35
CA SER A 80 3.04 7.00 1.00
C SER A 80 3.17 5.48 1.12
N LEU A 81 2.42 4.70 0.32
CA LEU A 81 2.41 3.23 0.37
C LEU A 81 3.78 2.58 0.08
N ALA A 82 4.62 3.23 -0.70
CA ALA A 82 5.94 2.73 -1.09
C ALA A 82 7.05 3.69 -0.64
N ASN A 83 7.07 4.05 0.65
CA ASN A 83 8.08 4.94 1.22
C ASN A 83 9.47 4.30 1.18
N PRO A 84 10.42 4.80 0.34
CA PRO A 84 11.73 4.18 0.17
C PRO A 84 12.60 4.29 1.41
N ASN A 85 12.44 5.34 2.23
CA ASN A 85 13.21 5.50 3.46
C ASN A 85 12.77 4.48 4.52
N ALA A 86 11.46 4.21 4.64
CA ALA A 86 10.96 3.16 5.51
C ALA A 86 11.48 1.78 5.09
N THR A 87 11.56 1.51 3.77
CA THR A 87 12.11 0.26 3.24
C THR A 87 13.61 0.15 3.50
N MET A 88 14.38 1.25 3.36
CA MET A 88 15.80 1.28 3.68
C MET A 88 16.06 1.03 5.18
N ASN A 89 15.28 1.66 6.06
CA ASN A 89 15.38 1.42 7.50
C ASN A 89 15.12 -0.05 7.83
N ARG A 90 14.11 -0.64 7.21
CA ARG A 90 13.78 -2.05 7.41
C ARG A 90 14.88 -2.98 6.91
N LEU A 91 15.51 -2.66 5.77
CA LEU A 91 16.68 -3.38 5.29
C LEU A 91 17.83 -3.33 6.31
N ASN A 92 18.09 -2.17 6.91
CA ASN A 92 19.13 -2.04 7.95
C ASN A 92 18.80 -2.90 9.17
N THR A 93 17.54 -2.96 9.60
CA THR A 93 17.09 -3.86 10.68
C THR A 93 17.33 -5.33 10.31
N LEU A 94 17.04 -5.74 9.06
CA LEU A 94 17.32 -7.09 8.58
C LEU A 94 18.83 -7.40 8.61
N ILE A 95 19.67 -6.47 8.19
CA ILE A 95 21.13 -6.63 8.23
C ILE A 95 21.62 -6.81 9.68
N SER A 96 21.06 -6.07 10.62
CA SER A 96 21.37 -6.22 12.05
C SER A 96 20.95 -7.59 12.56
N LEU A 97 19.73 -8.02 12.29
CA LEU A 97 19.24 -9.35 12.61
C LEU A 97 20.18 -10.45 12.08
N MET A 98 20.59 -10.36 10.82
CA MET A 98 21.48 -11.34 10.19
C MET A 98 22.91 -11.35 10.77
N LYS A 99 23.35 -10.27 11.40
CA LYS A 99 24.63 -10.18 12.09
C LYS A 99 24.59 -10.74 13.50
N GLU A 100 23.44 -10.69 14.14
CA GLU A 100 23.23 -11.10 15.55
C GLU A 100 22.84 -12.57 15.64
N GLU A 101 21.92 -13.02 14.78
CA GLU A 101 21.41 -14.39 14.80
C GLU A 101 22.40 -15.38 14.16
N THR A 102 22.42 -16.60 14.71
CA THR A 102 23.31 -17.67 14.26
C THR A 102 22.58 -18.99 14.05
N ILE A 103 23.05 -19.78 13.06
CA ILE A 103 22.69 -21.17 12.85
C ILE A 103 23.98 -21.99 12.90
N ASP A 104 24.05 -23.01 13.73
CA ASP A 104 25.22 -23.87 13.94
C ASP A 104 26.52 -23.07 14.21
N GLY A 105 26.38 -21.98 14.99
CA GLY A 105 27.50 -21.10 15.37
C GLY A 105 27.98 -20.15 14.26
N ARG A 106 27.31 -20.13 13.09
CA ARG A 106 27.60 -19.21 11.99
C ARG A 106 26.54 -18.13 11.93
N ARG A 107 26.95 -16.86 11.86
CA ARG A 107 26.01 -15.73 11.66
C ARG A 107 25.25 -15.91 10.35
N LEU A 108 23.96 -15.55 10.32
CA LEU A 108 23.13 -15.68 9.13
C LEU A 108 23.71 -14.92 7.93
N ILE A 109 24.35 -13.76 8.16
CA ILE A 109 24.98 -12.95 7.11
C ILE A 109 26.18 -13.63 6.48
N ASP A 110 26.82 -14.59 7.15
CA ASP A 110 27.99 -15.31 6.66
C ASP A 110 27.61 -16.60 5.89
N ILE A 111 26.32 -16.94 5.85
CA ILE A 111 25.77 -18.07 5.08
C ILE A 111 25.59 -17.61 3.62
N PRO A 112 26.29 -18.22 2.64
CA PRO A 112 26.32 -17.72 1.27
C PRO A 112 24.95 -17.58 0.61
N SER A 113 24.03 -18.54 0.84
CA SER A 113 22.68 -18.52 0.27
C SER A 113 21.83 -17.36 0.81
N TYR A 114 21.93 -17.06 2.10
CA TYR A 114 21.20 -15.94 2.71
C TYR A 114 21.82 -14.60 2.32
N ARG A 115 23.15 -14.55 2.26
CA ARG A 115 23.89 -13.36 1.80
C ARG A 115 23.55 -13.01 0.35
N ASP A 116 23.48 -13.98 -0.55
CA ASP A 116 23.08 -13.75 -1.95
C ASP A 116 21.67 -13.14 -2.04
N ARG A 117 20.72 -13.69 -1.29
CA ARG A 117 19.36 -13.15 -1.23
C ARG A 117 19.32 -11.72 -0.66
N LEU A 118 20.07 -11.47 0.42
CA LEU A 118 20.21 -10.13 1.00
C LEU A 118 20.75 -9.14 -0.02
N MET A 119 21.81 -9.48 -0.76
CA MET A 119 22.41 -8.59 -1.76
C MET A 119 21.44 -8.25 -2.89
N LYS A 120 20.62 -9.23 -3.33
CA LYS A 120 19.57 -9.01 -4.33
C LYS A 120 18.50 -8.03 -3.84
N VAL A 121 18.01 -8.22 -2.63
CA VAL A 121 17.03 -7.31 -2.01
C VAL A 121 17.64 -5.92 -1.80
N GLN A 122 18.86 -5.83 -1.29
CA GLN A 122 19.57 -4.56 -1.10
C GLN A 122 19.70 -3.78 -2.41
N GLY A 123 20.10 -4.45 -3.50
CA GLY A 123 20.18 -3.81 -4.82
C GLY A 123 18.85 -3.22 -5.27
N LYS A 124 17.74 -3.94 -5.08
CA LYS A 124 16.38 -3.46 -5.37
C LYS A 124 15.99 -2.26 -4.49
N VAL A 125 16.29 -2.30 -3.19
CA VAL A 125 16.02 -1.19 -2.25
C VAL A 125 16.76 0.07 -2.68
N MET A 126 18.05 -0.03 -3.02
CA MET A 126 18.84 1.08 -3.51
C MET A 126 18.29 1.64 -4.84
N ALA A 127 17.85 0.77 -5.75
CA ALA A 127 17.24 1.18 -7.01
C ALA A 127 15.92 1.96 -6.80
N VAL A 128 15.04 1.48 -5.88
CA VAL A 128 13.79 2.18 -5.53
C VAL A 128 14.08 3.53 -4.86
N GLN A 129 15.11 3.61 -4.02
CA GLN A 129 15.53 4.87 -3.40
C GLN A 129 16.03 5.87 -4.45
N ALA A 130 16.91 5.45 -5.35
CA ALA A 130 17.39 6.29 -6.44
C ALA A 130 16.25 6.75 -7.36
N HIS A 131 15.29 5.85 -7.66
CA HIS A 131 14.10 6.20 -8.43
C HIS A 131 13.25 7.26 -7.71
N SER A 132 13.06 7.15 -6.40
CA SER A 132 12.33 8.15 -5.61
C SER A 132 13.00 9.53 -5.64
N LEU A 133 14.32 9.58 -5.51
CA LEU A 133 15.10 10.83 -5.65
C LEU A 133 14.94 11.44 -7.04
N ARG A 134 14.94 10.61 -8.09
CA ARG A 134 14.65 11.05 -9.46
C ARG A 134 13.26 11.65 -9.60
N LEU A 135 12.24 11.04 -9.00
CA LEU A 135 10.88 11.58 -8.98
C LEU A 135 10.79 12.93 -8.26
N LEU A 136 11.52 13.07 -7.15
CA LEU A 136 11.58 14.32 -6.41
C LEU A 136 12.28 15.41 -7.23
N SER A 137 13.41 15.11 -7.86
CA SER A 137 14.11 16.02 -8.75
C SER A 137 13.24 16.49 -9.91
N ALA A 138 12.45 15.61 -10.50
CA ALA A 138 11.56 15.93 -11.60
C ALA A 138 10.38 16.85 -11.21
N LYS A 139 9.98 16.88 -9.94
CA LYS A 139 9.01 17.87 -9.45
C LYS A 139 9.58 19.30 -9.45
N ILE A 140 10.87 19.43 -9.29
CA ILE A 140 11.59 20.72 -9.28
C ILE A 140 11.96 21.13 -10.71
N ASN A 141 12.25 20.15 -11.58
CA ASN A 141 12.66 20.36 -12.97
C ASN A 141 11.58 19.81 -13.93
N PRO A 142 10.65 20.65 -14.43
CA PRO A 142 9.50 20.21 -15.23
C PRO A 142 9.84 19.51 -16.55
N ASP A 143 11.04 19.72 -17.08
CA ASP A 143 11.51 19.13 -18.34
C ASP A 143 11.75 17.61 -18.24
N GLN A 144 11.78 17.04 -17.03
CA GLN A 144 11.92 15.61 -16.83
C GLN A 144 10.56 14.91 -16.91
N ASN A 145 10.37 14.11 -17.95
CA ASN A 145 9.14 13.30 -18.09
C ASN A 145 9.19 12.06 -17.15
N VAL A 146 8.48 12.15 -16.03
CA VAL A 146 8.36 11.06 -15.04
C VAL A 146 6.92 10.63 -14.81
N LYS A 147 6.05 10.82 -15.80
CA LYS A 147 4.59 10.56 -15.69
C LYS A 147 4.25 9.19 -15.12
N LEU A 148 5.08 8.16 -15.41
CA LEU A 148 4.89 6.79 -14.93
C LEU A 148 5.56 6.48 -13.59
N GLY A 149 6.46 7.34 -13.15
CA GLY A 149 7.35 7.06 -12.04
C GLY A 149 6.63 6.69 -10.74
N GLY A 150 5.57 7.41 -10.39
CA GLY A 150 4.79 7.14 -9.19
C GLY A 150 4.08 5.78 -9.22
N MET A 151 3.59 5.36 -10.40
CA MET A 151 2.93 4.04 -10.55
C MET A 151 3.94 2.90 -10.45
N ILE A 152 5.12 3.07 -11.06
CA ILE A 152 6.23 2.10 -10.97
C ILE A 152 6.70 2.00 -9.51
N GLN A 153 6.81 3.12 -8.82
CA GLN A 153 7.24 3.12 -7.42
C GLN A 153 6.27 2.34 -6.52
N LYS A 154 4.95 2.53 -6.67
CA LYS A 154 3.93 1.76 -5.91
C LYS A 154 4.05 0.28 -6.22
N LEU A 155 4.05 -0.09 -7.50
CA LEU A 155 4.11 -1.48 -7.94
C LEU A 155 5.34 -2.19 -7.38
N VAL A 156 6.52 -1.65 -7.62
CA VAL A 156 7.79 -2.27 -7.21
C VAL A 156 8.02 -2.16 -5.70
N GLY A 157 7.69 -1.02 -5.09
CA GLY A 157 7.95 -0.76 -3.69
C GLY A 157 7.15 -1.64 -2.74
N THR A 158 5.87 -1.92 -3.05
CA THR A 158 5.04 -2.79 -2.21
C THR A 158 5.45 -4.26 -2.33
N GLU A 159 5.78 -4.74 -3.53
CA GLU A 159 6.31 -6.10 -3.74
C GLU A 159 7.67 -6.29 -3.05
N LEU A 160 8.58 -5.32 -3.21
CA LEU A 160 9.90 -5.35 -2.60
C LEU A 160 9.84 -5.38 -1.08
N ARG A 161 8.92 -4.62 -0.48
CA ARG A 161 8.76 -4.63 0.96
C ARG A 161 8.29 -6.00 1.45
N HIS A 162 7.32 -6.62 0.80
CA HIS A 162 6.87 -7.96 1.11
C HIS A 162 7.99 -9.01 0.92
N GLU A 163 8.79 -8.90 -0.15
CA GLU A 163 9.96 -9.76 -0.40
C GLU A 163 11.02 -9.65 0.73
N LEU A 164 11.27 -8.42 1.21
CA LEU A 164 12.21 -8.16 2.29
C LEU A 164 11.75 -8.79 3.61
N GLU A 165 10.47 -8.62 3.97
CA GLU A 165 9.89 -9.22 5.17
C GLU A 165 9.88 -10.77 5.07
N GLY A 166 9.55 -11.31 3.90
CA GLY A 166 9.61 -12.75 3.63
C GLY A 166 11.02 -13.32 3.75
N LEU A 167 12.05 -12.57 3.32
CA LEU A 167 13.44 -12.98 3.54
C LEU A 167 13.77 -13.06 5.04
N ALA A 168 13.30 -12.10 5.85
CA ALA A 168 13.53 -12.14 7.29
C ALA A 168 12.88 -13.38 7.93
N ILE A 169 11.65 -13.70 7.58
CA ILE A 169 10.94 -14.89 8.08
C ILE A 169 11.68 -16.17 7.70
N ASP A 170 12.07 -16.29 6.43
CA ASP A 170 12.76 -17.49 5.94
C ASP A 170 14.10 -17.75 6.63
N ILE A 171 14.90 -16.69 6.85
CA ILE A 171 16.21 -16.85 7.50
C ILE A 171 16.14 -17.12 8.99
N MET A 172 15.02 -16.72 9.65
CA MET A 172 14.77 -17.07 11.05
C MET A 172 14.32 -18.51 11.23
N GLY A 173 13.96 -19.23 10.15
CA GLY A 173 13.52 -20.61 10.20
C GLY A 173 12.32 -20.80 11.12
N GLU A 174 12.40 -21.70 12.09
CA GLU A 174 11.31 -21.98 13.04
C GLU A 174 10.88 -20.74 13.85
N LEU A 175 11.81 -19.86 14.20
CA LEU A 175 11.50 -18.60 14.89
C LEU A 175 10.66 -17.64 14.02
N GLY A 176 10.73 -17.78 12.71
CA GLY A 176 9.91 -17.00 11.76
C GLY A 176 8.41 -17.35 11.82
N THR A 177 8.04 -18.48 12.41
CA THR A 177 6.63 -18.89 12.59
C THR A 177 6.01 -18.39 13.90
N LEU A 178 6.82 -17.89 14.83
CA LEU A 178 6.36 -17.33 16.09
C LEU A 178 5.71 -15.96 15.85
N TYR A 179 4.65 -15.68 16.60
CA TYR A 179 3.95 -14.40 16.49
C TYR A 179 3.71 -13.85 17.89
N GLU A 180 3.20 -12.68 18.05
CA GLU A 180 2.95 -11.93 19.28
C GLU A 180 2.86 -12.79 20.56
N ASP A 181 3.20 -12.26 21.69
CA ASP A 181 3.15 -12.93 23.02
C ASP A 181 4.07 -14.16 23.21
N ASP A 182 4.73 -14.71 22.17
CA ASP A 182 5.72 -15.74 22.34
C ASP A 182 7.03 -15.16 22.89
N PRO A 183 7.61 -15.70 23.98
CA PRO A 183 8.82 -15.14 24.59
C PRO A 183 10.07 -15.23 23.69
N ASN A 184 10.04 -16.04 22.64
CA ASN A 184 11.15 -16.22 21.70
C ASN A 184 10.97 -15.43 20.40
N VAL A 185 9.83 -14.73 20.24
CA VAL A 185 9.59 -13.95 19.01
C VAL A 185 10.62 -12.83 18.84
N ARG A 186 11.12 -12.63 17.62
CA ARG A 186 12.06 -11.55 17.29
C ARG A 186 11.31 -10.26 16.97
N ASP A 187 11.85 -9.14 17.44
CA ASP A 187 11.27 -7.79 17.21
C ASP A 187 9.76 -7.71 17.54
N GLY A 188 9.28 -8.45 18.55
CA GLY A 188 7.88 -8.46 18.96
C GLY A 188 6.90 -8.91 17.86
N GLY A 189 7.34 -9.76 16.94
CA GLY A 189 6.50 -10.24 15.83
C GLY A 189 6.35 -9.26 14.66
N SER A 190 7.12 -8.16 14.67
CA SER A 190 6.98 -7.13 13.65
C SER A 190 7.30 -7.60 12.22
N TRP A 191 8.14 -8.63 12.05
CA TRP A 191 8.44 -9.24 10.76
C TRP A 191 7.22 -9.96 10.19
N GLN A 192 6.59 -10.80 10.99
CA GLN A 192 5.40 -11.56 10.63
C GLN A 192 4.20 -10.63 10.39
N PHE A 193 3.99 -9.66 11.30
CA PHE A 193 2.95 -8.64 11.13
C PHE A 193 3.11 -7.91 9.79
N THR A 194 4.31 -7.38 9.52
CA THR A 194 4.54 -6.57 8.31
C THR A 194 4.45 -7.42 7.05
N TYR A 195 4.91 -8.66 7.08
CA TYR A 195 4.77 -9.61 5.96
C TYR A 195 3.31 -9.82 5.57
N MET A 196 2.44 -10.12 6.55
CA MET A 196 1.00 -10.28 6.32
C MET A 196 0.34 -8.97 5.88
N TYR A 197 0.67 -7.85 6.54
CA TYR A 197 0.10 -6.54 6.25
C TYR A 197 0.40 -6.06 4.83
N PHE A 198 1.62 -6.30 4.32
CA PHE A 198 2.00 -5.89 2.97
C PHE A 198 1.27 -6.65 1.86
N LEU A 199 0.69 -7.81 2.11
CA LEU A 199 -0.24 -8.45 1.16
C LEU A 199 -1.43 -7.53 0.87
N GLY A 200 -1.97 -6.88 1.90
CA GLY A 200 -3.01 -5.86 1.74
C GLY A 200 -2.54 -4.63 0.96
N LEU A 201 -1.30 -4.18 1.16
CA LEU A 201 -0.75 -3.02 0.44
C LEU A 201 -0.42 -3.31 -1.04
N ILE A 202 -0.13 -4.57 -1.40
CA ILE A 202 -0.01 -5.00 -2.80
C ILE A 202 -1.34 -4.81 -3.54
N ILE A 203 -2.46 -5.01 -2.84
CA ILE A 203 -3.83 -4.82 -3.36
C ILE A 203 -4.27 -3.37 -3.23
N GLY A 204 -3.98 -2.72 -2.09
CA GLY A 204 -4.34 -1.34 -1.77
C GLY A 204 -3.74 -0.31 -2.72
N GLY A 205 -4.35 0.86 -2.84
CA GLY A 205 -3.92 1.91 -3.77
C GLY A 205 -4.03 1.53 -5.27
N GLY A 206 -4.81 0.50 -5.58
CA GLY A 206 -4.93 -0.17 -6.88
C GLY A 206 -4.04 -1.39 -6.98
N THR A 207 -4.64 -2.54 -7.33
CA THR A 207 -3.92 -3.81 -7.45
C THR A 207 -2.75 -3.70 -8.43
N ASN A 208 -1.77 -4.58 -8.30
CA ASN A 208 -0.63 -4.61 -9.22
C ASN A 208 -1.06 -4.80 -10.67
N GLN A 209 -2.13 -5.57 -10.93
CA GLN A 209 -2.72 -5.75 -12.26
C GLN A 209 -3.28 -4.44 -12.81
N ILE A 210 -4.04 -3.71 -11.99
CA ILE A 210 -4.55 -2.38 -12.37
C ILE A 210 -3.41 -1.39 -12.61
N GLN A 211 -2.36 -1.39 -11.79
CA GLN A 211 -1.18 -0.54 -12.01
C GLN A 211 -0.48 -0.88 -13.34
N LYS A 212 -0.32 -2.18 -13.66
CA LYS A 212 0.24 -2.64 -14.94
C LYS A 212 -0.62 -2.18 -16.12
N ASN A 213 -1.95 -2.29 -16.04
CA ASN A 213 -2.86 -1.80 -17.08
C ASN A 213 -2.73 -0.28 -17.28
N ILE A 214 -2.69 0.49 -16.20
CA ILE A 214 -2.52 1.94 -16.30
C ILE A 214 -1.15 2.31 -16.90
N ILE A 215 -0.08 1.60 -16.52
CA ILE A 215 1.26 1.80 -17.09
C ILE A 215 1.25 1.49 -18.59
N SER A 216 0.67 0.36 -18.99
CA SER A 216 0.61 -0.04 -20.42
C SER A 216 -0.20 0.95 -21.26
N GLU A 217 -1.42 1.27 -20.82
CA GLU A 217 -2.33 2.13 -21.58
C GLU A 217 -1.89 3.60 -21.61
N ARG A 218 -1.62 4.19 -20.43
CA ARG A 218 -1.37 5.62 -20.31
C ARG A 218 0.09 5.99 -20.42
N GLY A 219 0.96 5.04 -20.15
CA GLY A 219 2.39 5.25 -20.12
C GLY A 219 3.09 4.81 -21.40
N LEU A 220 2.77 3.63 -21.85
CA LEU A 220 3.36 3.04 -23.05
C LEU A 220 2.51 3.23 -24.30
N GLY A 221 1.28 3.79 -24.19
CA GLY A 221 0.37 4.00 -25.32
C GLY A 221 -0.18 2.71 -25.91
N MET A 222 -0.17 1.61 -25.15
CA MET A 222 -0.71 0.34 -25.62
C MET A 222 -2.24 0.38 -25.71
N PRO A 223 -2.85 -0.42 -26.60
CA PRO A 223 -4.30 -0.47 -26.72
C PRO A 223 -4.94 -1.00 -25.43
N ARG A 224 -6.15 -0.51 -25.16
CA ARG A 224 -6.95 -1.01 -24.05
C ARG A 224 -7.43 -2.41 -24.31
N GLU A 225 -7.66 -3.14 -23.20
CA GLU A 225 -8.32 -4.44 -23.26
C GLU A 225 -9.70 -4.31 -23.92
N PRO A 226 -10.05 -5.22 -24.84
CA PRO A 226 -11.36 -5.21 -25.51
C PRO A 226 -12.49 -5.30 -24.46
N LYS A 227 -13.53 -4.49 -24.63
CA LYS A 227 -14.74 -4.64 -23.81
C LYS A 227 -15.45 -5.92 -24.23
N VAL A 228 -15.61 -6.84 -23.29
CA VAL A 228 -16.50 -7.99 -23.50
C VAL A 228 -17.93 -7.45 -23.51
N THR A 229 -18.58 -7.45 -24.65
CA THR A 229 -20.03 -7.22 -24.77
C THR A 229 -20.69 -8.53 -24.32
N VAL A 230 -21.15 -8.58 -23.08
CA VAL A 230 -22.07 -9.64 -22.67
C VAL A 230 -23.41 -9.27 -23.27
N GLU A 231 -23.82 -9.99 -24.30
CA GLU A 231 -25.24 -9.97 -24.72
C GLU A 231 -26.02 -10.64 -23.60
N VAL A 232 -26.89 -9.85 -22.92
CA VAL A 232 -27.81 -10.30 -21.89
C VAL A 232 -29.14 -10.68 -22.56
#